data_c639076aa3a63d567a25626729ed42f1
#
_entry.id   c639076aa3a63d567a25626729ed42f1
#
_cell.length_a   1.000
_cell.length_b   1.000
_cell.length_c   1.000
_cell.angle_alpha   90.00
_cell.angle_beta   90.00
_cell.angle_gamma   90.00
#
_symmetry.space_group_name_H-M   'P 1'
#
loop_
_entity.id
_entity.type
_entity.pdbx_description
1 polymer ?
#
loop_
_entity_poly.entity_id
_entity_poly.type
_entity_poly.pdbx_seq_one_letter_code
_entity_poly.pdbx_strand_id
1 'polypeptide(L)'
;MTNILFAHKETKGFEKQMIYKVINSNIKHFPFPHFETEEFLPKEIIEKVIAFWPSSNEFISNLESGSIVNVDLNKAHQASFRYQINLTTKEELARISGENFIFWDYFTKLLTSPEVIVSFLNIFSKSIMSRLGLKDFNSLFDNYNIMPKLQLLHDRTNYFLGPHTDNPGKLVVFLIYFDSDEDSGKSNPMGTSVYVPVKEGFKCEKGVHHKHDDFFKVFSATFKKNNIFSFCRTNNSFHGVEKVQERPIERKLLQYSIYYGLKNKS
;
A
#
# COMPACT_ATOMS: atom_id res chain seq x y z
N MET A 1 -13.32 -7.06 29.73
CA MET A 1 -12.13 -6.86 28.88
C MET A 1 -12.39 -7.56 27.56
N THR A 2 -12.54 -6.81 26.50
CA THR A 2 -12.69 -7.38 25.14
C THR A 2 -11.39 -8.09 24.80
N ASN A 3 -11.45 -9.33 24.33
CA ASN A 3 -10.25 -10.09 23.98
C ASN A 3 -9.62 -9.42 22.74
N ILE A 4 -8.56 -8.61 22.93
CA ILE A 4 -7.92 -7.80 21.89
C ILE A 4 -7.14 -8.69 20.93
N LEU A 5 -6.53 -9.73 21.43
CA LEU A 5 -5.72 -10.68 20.67
C LEU A 5 -6.52 -11.96 20.38
N PHE A 6 -6.14 -12.58 19.30
CA PHE A 6 -6.69 -13.86 18.85
C PHE A 6 -5.83 -15.03 19.36
N ALA A 7 -6.43 -16.20 19.53
CA ALA A 7 -5.68 -17.41 19.81
C ALA A 7 -4.74 -17.76 18.63
N HIS A 8 -3.66 -18.48 18.92
CA HIS A 8 -2.68 -18.86 17.88
C HIS A 8 -3.31 -19.61 16.69
N LYS A 9 -4.29 -20.47 16.95
CA LYS A 9 -5.02 -21.20 15.90
C LYS A 9 -5.81 -20.26 14.98
N GLU A 10 -6.45 -19.23 15.54
CA GLU A 10 -7.18 -18.21 14.79
C GLU A 10 -6.22 -17.37 13.95
N THR A 11 -5.07 -16.95 14.52
CA THR A 11 -4.02 -16.21 13.81
C THR A 11 -3.57 -16.96 12.57
N LYS A 12 -3.29 -18.26 12.67
CA LYS A 12 -2.92 -19.10 11.50
C LYS A 12 -4.07 -19.25 10.50
N GLY A 13 -5.31 -19.22 10.97
CA GLY A 13 -6.50 -19.18 10.10
C GLY A 13 -6.56 -17.90 9.27
N PHE A 14 -6.32 -16.76 9.89
CA PHE A 14 -6.32 -15.44 9.23
C PHE A 14 -5.18 -15.31 8.21
N GLU A 15 -3.96 -15.75 8.55
CA GLU A 15 -2.84 -15.81 7.60
C GLU A 15 -3.22 -16.61 6.35
N LYS A 16 -3.72 -17.82 6.51
CA LYS A 16 -4.14 -18.70 5.41
C LYS A 16 -5.22 -18.06 4.55
N GLN A 17 -6.20 -17.40 5.16
CA GLN A 17 -7.28 -16.73 4.42
C GLN A 17 -6.75 -15.57 3.57
N MET A 18 -5.89 -14.71 4.13
CA MET A 18 -5.27 -13.62 3.39
C MET A 18 -4.37 -14.14 2.25
N ILE A 19 -3.55 -15.14 2.52
CA ILE A 19 -2.71 -15.80 1.51
C ILE A 19 -3.59 -16.37 0.41
N TYR A 20 -4.65 -17.10 0.76
CA TYR A 20 -5.59 -17.68 -0.21
C TYR A 20 -6.20 -16.61 -1.13
N LYS A 21 -6.65 -15.48 -0.56
CA LYS A 21 -7.19 -14.36 -1.34
C LYS A 21 -6.17 -13.82 -2.33
N VAL A 22 -4.92 -13.63 -1.92
CA VAL A 22 -3.85 -13.10 -2.77
C VAL A 22 -3.48 -14.08 -3.88
N ILE A 23 -3.20 -15.35 -3.55
CA ILE A 23 -2.73 -16.32 -4.56
C ILE A 23 -3.80 -16.69 -5.60
N ASN A 24 -5.08 -16.50 -5.27
CA ASN A 24 -6.20 -16.71 -6.19
C ASN A 24 -6.67 -15.44 -6.88
N SER A 25 -6.00 -14.30 -6.67
CA SER A 25 -6.34 -13.06 -7.36
C SER A 25 -5.91 -13.11 -8.83
N ASN A 26 -6.77 -12.57 -9.70
CA ASN A 26 -6.49 -12.52 -11.14
C ASN A 26 -5.57 -11.34 -11.47
N ILE A 27 -4.33 -11.62 -11.88
CA ILE A 27 -3.39 -10.57 -12.31
C ILE A 27 -3.75 -10.06 -13.69
N LYS A 28 -4.00 -8.75 -13.77
CA LYS A 28 -4.08 -7.99 -15.02
C LYS A 28 -2.68 -7.47 -15.36
N HIS A 29 -2.31 -7.55 -16.64
CA HIS A 29 -0.96 -7.16 -17.08
C HIS A 29 -0.89 -5.77 -17.71
N PHE A 30 -2.01 -5.18 -18.09
CA PHE A 30 -2.07 -3.85 -18.67
C PHE A 30 -2.67 -2.85 -17.68
N PRO A 31 -2.02 -1.66 -17.53
CA PRO A 31 -0.78 -1.21 -18.16
C PRO A 31 0.49 -1.75 -17.49
N PHE A 32 0.38 -2.38 -16.33
CA PHE A 32 1.45 -3.07 -15.58
C PHE A 32 0.82 -4.17 -14.72
N PRO A 33 1.60 -5.12 -14.19
CA PRO A 33 1.06 -6.21 -13.38
C PRO A 33 0.39 -5.71 -12.10
N HIS A 34 -0.92 -5.92 -11.97
CA HIS A 34 -1.72 -5.53 -10.82
C HIS A 34 -2.91 -6.48 -10.62
N PHE A 35 -3.52 -6.42 -9.43
CA PHE A 35 -4.80 -7.04 -9.15
C PHE A 35 -5.62 -6.21 -8.15
N GLU A 36 -6.89 -6.52 -8.09
CA GLU A 36 -7.85 -5.99 -7.13
C GLU A 36 -8.70 -7.14 -6.58
N THR A 37 -8.94 -7.15 -5.28
CA THR A 37 -9.73 -8.21 -4.62
C THR A 37 -10.57 -7.60 -3.50
N GLU A 38 -11.83 -7.99 -3.43
CA GLU A 38 -12.74 -7.59 -2.36
C GLU A 38 -12.63 -8.53 -1.15
N GLU A 39 -13.07 -8.01 0.02
CA GLU A 39 -13.11 -8.76 1.28
C GLU A 39 -11.78 -9.44 1.61
N PHE A 40 -10.70 -8.68 1.50
CA PHE A 40 -9.33 -9.20 1.64
C PHE A 40 -9.03 -9.69 3.05
N LEU A 41 -9.33 -8.87 4.06
CA LEU A 41 -9.12 -9.24 5.46
C LEU A 41 -10.29 -10.07 5.99
N PRO A 42 -10.02 -11.07 6.85
CA PRO A 42 -11.06 -11.73 7.62
C PRO A 42 -11.97 -10.74 8.34
N LYS A 43 -13.26 -11.08 8.47
CA LYS A 43 -14.26 -10.21 9.08
C LYS A 43 -13.84 -9.73 10.48
N GLU A 44 -13.33 -10.65 11.29
CA GLU A 44 -12.88 -10.36 12.65
C GLU A 44 -11.71 -9.37 12.69
N ILE A 45 -10.83 -9.42 11.70
CA ILE A 45 -9.69 -8.50 11.58
C ILE A 45 -10.18 -7.12 11.16
N ILE A 46 -11.01 -7.01 10.11
CA ILE A 46 -11.48 -5.71 9.65
C ILE A 46 -12.34 -4.97 10.70
N GLU A 47 -13.14 -5.70 11.48
CA GLU A 47 -13.88 -5.13 12.59
C GLU A 47 -12.94 -4.54 13.65
N LYS A 48 -11.85 -5.22 13.99
CA LYS A 48 -10.84 -4.71 14.92
C LYS A 48 -10.02 -3.55 14.33
N VAL A 49 -9.68 -3.59 13.04
CA VAL A 49 -9.03 -2.45 12.35
C VAL A 49 -9.85 -1.18 12.51
N ILE A 50 -11.17 -1.26 12.33
CA ILE A 50 -12.07 -0.12 12.47
C ILE A 50 -12.18 0.32 13.93
N ALA A 51 -12.37 -0.61 14.86
CA ALA A 51 -12.54 -0.34 16.28
C ALA A 51 -11.28 0.26 16.93
N PHE A 52 -10.10 -0.19 16.49
CA PHE A 52 -8.80 0.22 17.02
C PHE A 52 -8.05 1.20 16.10
N TRP A 53 -8.75 1.89 15.18
CA TRP A 53 -8.12 2.91 14.34
C TRP A 53 -7.50 4.00 15.22
N PRO A 54 -6.21 4.37 15.01
CA PRO A 54 -5.55 5.35 15.83
C PRO A 54 -6.25 6.72 15.76
N SER A 55 -6.19 7.46 16.85
CA SER A 55 -6.72 8.82 16.91
C SER A 55 -5.87 9.81 16.08
N SER A 56 -6.48 10.89 15.63
CA SER A 56 -5.83 11.83 14.68
C SER A 56 -4.52 12.44 15.18
N ASN A 57 -4.36 12.60 16.50
CA ASN A 57 -3.14 13.13 17.11
C ASN A 57 -1.98 12.12 17.22
N GLU A 58 -2.23 10.84 16.97
CA GLU A 58 -1.19 9.80 16.93
C GLU A 58 -0.49 9.75 15.57
N PHE A 59 -1.12 10.32 14.53
CA PHE A 59 -0.53 10.44 13.20
C PHE A 59 0.43 11.64 13.10
N ILE A 60 1.44 11.52 12.27
CA ILE A 60 2.33 12.62 11.87
C ILE A 60 2.07 13.00 10.41
N SER A 61 2.24 14.28 10.09
CA SER A 61 2.13 14.70 8.70
C SER A 61 3.27 14.10 7.87
N ASN A 62 3.00 13.89 6.59
CA ASN A 62 3.99 13.32 5.67
C ASN A 62 5.22 14.25 5.50
N LEU A 63 5.06 15.54 5.76
CA LEU A 63 6.15 16.53 5.78
C LEU A 63 7.03 16.36 7.01
N GLU A 64 6.44 16.22 8.20
CA GLU A 64 7.17 16.04 9.47
C GLU A 64 7.92 14.70 9.52
N SER A 65 7.38 13.67 8.88
CA SER A 65 8.02 12.34 8.81
C SER A 65 9.28 12.29 7.94
N GLY A 66 9.58 13.35 7.19
CA GLY A 66 10.67 13.36 6.21
C GLY A 66 10.47 12.40 5.03
N SER A 67 9.27 11.81 4.92
CA SER A 67 8.96 10.85 3.84
C SER A 67 8.96 11.47 2.46
N ILE A 68 8.90 12.80 2.39
CA ILE A 68 8.96 13.58 1.15
C ILE A 68 10.00 14.67 1.31
N VAL A 69 11.08 14.53 0.57
CA VAL A 69 12.14 15.53 0.46
C VAL A 69 12.04 16.15 -0.93
N ASN A 70 11.94 17.50 -1.00
CA ASN A 70 11.97 18.29 -2.24
C ASN A 70 10.83 18.02 -3.24
N VAL A 71 9.58 18.04 -2.80
CA VAL A 71 8.45 18.08 -3.72
C VAL A 71 8.08 19.54 -4.00
N ASP A 72 8.00 19.90 -5.28
CA ASP A 72 7.33 21.13 -5.70
C ASP A 72 5.83 20.96 -5.45
N LEU A 73 5.41 21.33 -4.23
CA LEU A 73 4.08 21.12 -3.66
C LEU A 73 2.96 21.72 -4.55
N ASN A 74 3.31 22.66 -5.42
CA ASN A 74 2.32 23.38 -6.22
C ASN A 74 1.95 22.67 -7.53
N LYS A 75 2.64 21.58 -7.91
CA LYS A 75 2.50 21.02 -9.27
C LYS A 75 2.05 19.58 -9.38
N ALA A 76 2.42 18.71 -8.43
CA ALA A 76 2.16 17.27 -8.61
C ALA A 76 1.78 16.52 -7.34
N HIS A 77 1.83 17.15 -6.15
CA HIS A 77 1.58 16.46 -4.89
C HIS A 77 1.22 17.43 -3.76
N GLN A 78 0.21 17.06 -2.94
CA GLN A 78 -0.16 17.78 -1.72
C GLN A 78 0.13 16.93 -0.47
N ALA A 79 1.40 16.85 -0.11
CA ALA A 79 1.89 16.04 1.01
C ALA A 79 1.34 16.47 2.38
N SER A 80 1.03 17.76 2.56
CA SER A 80 0.53 18.32 3.82
C SER A 80 -0.83 17.78 4.26
N PHE A 81 -1.59 17.19 3.36
CA PHE A 81 -2.89 16.60 3.65
C PHE A 81 -2.84 15.07 3.84
N ARG A 82 -1.65 14.47 3.85
CA ARG A 82 -1.44 13.08 4.22
C ARG A 82 -0.79 12.99 5.58
N TYR A 83 -1.37 12.17 6.42
CA TYR A 83 -0.88 11.81 7.74
C TYR A 83 -0.57 10.33 7.77
N GLN A 84 0.47 9.94 8.54
CA GLN A 84 0.91 8.54 8.56
C GLN A 84 1.37 8.07 9.93
N ILE A 85 1.37 6.74 10.10
CA ILE A 85 2.09 6.02 11.16
C ILE A 85 2.79 4.84 10.48
N ASN A 86 4.11 4.74 10.61
CA ASN A 86 4.86 3.58 10.14
C ASN A 86 4.86 2.49 11.22
N LEU A 87 4.08 1.45 11.01
CA LEU A 87 3.93 0.34 11.96
C LEU A 87 5.17 -0.56 12.08
N THR A 88 6.12 -0.45 11.15
CA THR A 88 7.36 -1.26 11.16
C THR A 88 8.52 -0.57 11.87
N THR A 89 8.36 0.67 12.31
CA THR A 89 9.33 1.37 13.18
C THR A 89 8.80 1.42 14.61
N LYS A 90 9.64 1.09 15.58
CA LYS A 90 9.25 1.06 17.00
C LYS A 90 8.80 2.43 17.49
N GLU A 91 9.47 3.47 17.04
CA GLU A 91 9.25 4.87 17.43
C GLU A 91 7.87 5.38 16.98
N GLU A 92 7.47 5.05 15.74
CA GLU A 92 6.17 5.46 15.22
C GLU A 92 5.04 4.56 15.72
N LEU A 93 5.26 3.25 15.81
CA LEU A 93 4.28 2.33 16.39
C LEU A 93 3.97 2.69 17.86
N ALA A 94 4.98 3.12 18.63
CA ALA A 94 4.82 3.53 20.03
C ALA A 94 4.00 4.83 20.21
N ARG A 95 3.65 5.56 19.13
CA ARG A 95 2.70 6.68 19.18
C ARG A 95 1.28 6.21 19.43
N ILE A 96 0.95 5.00 18.96
CA ILE A 96 -0.34 4.38 19.21
C ILE A 96 -0.39 3.94 20.67
N SER A 97 -1.42 4.35 21.38
CA SER A 97 -1.54 4.13 22.81
C SER A 97 -2.52 3.02 23.19
N GLY A 98 -2.39 2.51 24.41
CA GLY A 98 -3.34 1.62 25.04
C GLY A 98 -3.62 0.33 24.28
N GLU A 99 -4.89 -0.04 24.20
CA GLU A 99 -5.34 -1.26 23.54
C GLU A 99 -5.11 -1.23 22.02
N ASN A 100 -5.14 -0.03 21.42
CA ASN A 100 -4.86 0.15 20.00
C ASN A 100 -3.43 -0.30 19.65
N PHE A 101 -2.45 0.04 20.49
CA PHE A 101 -1.07 -0.43 20.30
C PHE A 101 -0.97 -1.95 20.26
N ILE A 102 -1.64 -2.64 21.19
CA ILE A 102 -1.60 -4.11 21.28
C ILE A 102 -2.13 -4.74 19.98
N PHE A 103 -3.24 -4.20 19.45
CA PHE A 103 -3.81 -4.69 18.20
C PHE A 103 -2.89 -4.41 16.99
N TRP A 104 -2.36 -3.19 16.87
CA TRP A 104 -1.53 -2.82 15.71
C TRP A 104 -0.16 -3.50 15.71
N ASP A 105 0.43 -3.75 16.88
CA ASP A 105 1.64 -4.57 17.01
C ASP A 105 1.37 -6.03 16.57
N TYR A 106 0.27 -6.62 17.02
CA TYR A 106 -0.17 -7.94 16.59
C TYR A 106 -0.40 -7.99 15.06
N PHE A 107 -1.16 -7.04 14.52
CA PHE A 107 -1.48 -6.99 13.10
C PHE A 107 -0.24 -6.78 12.22
N THR A 108 0.70 -5.99 12.70
CA THR A 108 2.01 -5.82 12.05
C THR A 108 2.76 -7.15 11.98
N LYS A 109 2.85 -7.87 13.10
CA LYS A 109 3.51 -9.18 13.14
C LYS A 109 2.82 -10.21 12.23
N LEU A 110 1.50 -10.18 12.18
CA LEU A 110 0.72 -11.04 11.28
C LEU A 110 1.07 -10.79 9.80
N LEU A 111 1.08 -9.53 9.37
CA LEU A 111 1.37 -9.16 7.98
C LEU A 111 2.86 -9.28 7.62
N THR A 112 3.75 -9.22 8.60
CA THR A 112 5.21 -9.38 8.37
C THR A 112 5.71 -10.78 8.62
N SER A 113 4.82 -11.76 8.81
CA SER A 113 5.24 -13.16 8.91
C SER A 113 5.91 -13.64 7.62
N PRO A 114 6.91 -14.52 7.69
CA PRO A 114 7.62 -15.01 6.51
C PRO A 114 6.67 -15.63 5.48
N GLU A 115 5.67 -16.37 5.93
CA GLU A 115 4.68 -17.03 5.08
C GLU A 115 3.86 -16.01 4.27
N VAL A 116 3.43 -14.90 4.89
CA VAL A 116 2.69 -13.83 4.22
C VAL A 116 3.60 -13.12 3.22
N ILE A 117 4.82 -12.74 3.62
CA ILE A 117 5.78 -12.04 2.74
C ILE A 117 6.08 -12.88 1.49
N VAL A 118 6.43 -14.15 1.66
CA VAL A 118 6.76 -15.05 0.54
C VAL A 118 5.57 -15.22 -0.39
N SER A 119 4.38 -15.46 0.16
CA SER A 119 3.16 -15.66 -0.64
C SER A 119 2.78 -14.39 -1.40
N PHE A 120 2.90 -13.22 -0.79
CA PHE A 120 2.59 -11.93 -1.41
C PHE A 120 3.58 -11.54 -2.50
N LEU A 121 4.84 -11.90 -2.37
CA LEU A 121 5.83 -11.71 -3.43
C LEU A 121 5.63 -12.71 -4.57
N ASN A 122 5.24 -13.94 -4.24
CA ASN A 122 5.16 -15.03 -5.23
C ASN A 122 4.11 -14.77 -6.32
N ILE A 123 3.00 -14.06 -6.01
CA ILE A 123 1.99 -13.74 -7.03
C ILE A 123 2.57 -12.88 -8.17
N PHE A 124 3.57 -12.05 -7.87
CA PHE A 124 4.29 -11.23 -8.85
C PHE A 124 5.68 -11.80 -9.23
N SER A 125 5.96 -13.06 -8.89
CA SER A 125 7.30 -13.67 -9.06
C SER A 125 7.88 -13.49 -10.46
N LYS A 126 7.09 -13.71 -11.52
CA LYS A 126 7.55 -13.53 -12.91
C LYS A 126 8.02 -12.10 -13.19
N SER A 127 7.27 -11.11 -12.72
CA SER A 127 7.59 -9.69 -12.91
C SER A 127 8.82 -9.27 -12.09
N ILE A 128 8.93 -9.77 -10.86
CA ILE A 128 10.08 -9.53 -9.98
C ILE A 128 11.34 -10.14 -10.57
N MET A 129 11.27 -11.42 -10.98
CA MET A 129 12.42 -12.11 -11.59
C MET A 129 12.89 -11.41 -12.87
N SER A 130 11.95 -11.07 -13.76
CA SER A 130 12.27 -10.35 -15.00
C SER A 130 12.95 -9.01 -14.73
N ARG A 131 12.45 -8.25 -13.74
CA ARG A 131 13.00 -6.93 -13.39
C ARG A 131 14.40 -7.02 -12.78
N LEU A 132 14.66 -8.04 -11.97
CA LEU A 132 15.92 -8.20 -11.23
C LEU A 132 16.92 -9.12 -11.93
N GLY A 133 16.56 -9.71 -13.07
CA GLY A 133 17.40 -10.64 -13.81
C GLY A 133 17.65 -11.95 -13.06
N LEU A 134 16.66 -12.43 -12.27
CA LEU A 134 16.80 -13.64 -11.47
C LEU A 134 16.45 -14.89 -12.29
N LYS A 135 17.17 -15.98 -12.05
CA LYS A 135 16.95 -17.27 -12.70
C LYS A 135 15.71 -18.00 -12.14
N ASP A 136 15.50 -17.88 -10.84
CA ASP A 136 14.39 -18.47 -10.11
C ASP A 136 13.98 -17.57 -8.94
N PHE A 137 12.80 -17.85 -8.36
CA PHE A 137 12.24 -17.01 -7.29
C PHE A 137 13.00 -17.11 -5.96
N ASN A 138 13.64 -18.26 -5.66
CA ASN A 138 14.40 -18.43 -4.43
C ASN A 138 15.65 -17.54 -4.42
N SER A 139 16.25 -17.32 -5.59
CA SER A 139 17.38 -16.41 -5.77
C SER A 139 17.09 -14.98 -5.27
N LEU A 140 15.81 -14.58 -5.14
CA LEU A 140 15.42 -13.32 -4.52
C LEU A 140 15.86 -13.28 -3.05
N PHE A 141 15.57 -14.35 -2.31
CA PHE A 141 15.88 -14.44 -0.88
C PHE A 141 17.35 -14.74 -0.61
N ASP A 142 18.03 -15.36 -1.55
CA ASP A 142 19.47 -15.63 -1.45
C ASP A 142 20.29 -14.35 -1.61
N ASN A 143 19.91 -13.50 -2.57
CA ASN A 143 20.70 -12.33 -2.97
C ASN A 143 20.31 -11.03 -2.25
N TYR A 144 19.07 -10.95 -1.72
CA TYR A 144 18.54 -9.69 -1.19
C TYR A 144 17.95 -9.84 0.21
N ASN A 145 18.09 -8.78 0.99
CA ASN A 145 17.33 -8.57 2.21
C ASN A 145 15.93 -8.08 1.82
N ILE A 146 14.90 -8.74 2.30
CA ILE A 146 13.51 -8.38 2.08
C ILE A 146 13.00 -7.59 3.28
N MET A 147 12.49 -6.39 3.02
CA MET A 147 12.13 -5.43 4.06
C MET A 147 10.67 -5.00 3.89
N PRO A 148 9.75 -5.57 4.67
CA PRO A 148 8.36 -5.10 4.69
C PRO A 148 8.27 -3.73 5.36
N LYS A 149 7.42 -2.86 4.83
CA LYS A 149 7.04 -1.57 5.42
C LYS A 149 5.54 -1.42 5.41
N LEU A 150 4.93 -1.25 6.58
CA LEU A 150 3.51 -1.04 6.77
C LEU A 150 3.27 0.40 7.24
N GLN A 151 2.42 1.13 6.53
CA GLN A 151 2.07 2.51 6.89
C GLN A 151 0.55 2.66 6.93
N LEU A 152 0.02 3.05 8.08
CA LEU A 152 -1.33 3.60 8.13
C LEU A 152 -1.30 4.97 7.50
N LEU A 153 -2.18 5.22 6.56
CA LEU A 153 -2.32 6.48 5.87
C LEU A 153 -3.71 7.04 6.11
N HIS A 154 -3.74 8.32 6.46
CA HIS A 154 -4.94 9.11 6.64
C HIS A 154 -4.83 10.34 5.74
N ASP A 155 -5.43 10.28 4.56
CA ASP A 155 -5.48 11.40 3.62
C ASP A 155 -6.73 12.23 3.90
N ARG A 156 -6.58 13.55 3.92
CA ARG A 156 -7.66 14.52 4.16
C ARG A 156 -8.01 15.26 2.88
N THR A 157 -9.10 16.01 2.94
CA THR A 157 -9.58 16.91 1.87
C THR A 157 -8.43 17.67 1.22
N ASN A 158 -8.43 17.79 -0.10
CA ASN A 158 -7.40 18.36 -0.95
C ASN A 158 -6.13 17.53 -1.13
N TYR A 159 -6.03 16.34 -0.54
CA TYR A 159 -4.94 15.44 -0.88
C TYR A 159 -5.04 15.02 -2.35
N PHE A 160 -3.92 15.05 -3.03
CA PHE A 160 -3.74 14.45 -4.35
C PHE A 160 -2.29 14.04 -4.56
N LEU A 161 -2.10 13.11 -5.49
CA LEU A 161 -0.78 12.58 -5.82
C LEU A 161 -0.72 12.35 -7.32
N GLY A 162 0.13 13.12 -8.00
CA GLY A 162 0.31 13.01 -9.45
C GLY A 162 0.83 11.65 -9.89
N PRO A 163 0.69 11.33 -11.18
CA PRO A 163 1.22 10.09 -11.73
C PRO A 163 2.70 9.91 -11.43
N HIS A 164 3.06 8.77 -10.86
CA HIS A 164 4.44 8.43 -10.51
C HIS A 164 4.63 6.92 -10.50
N THR A 165 5.87 6.48 -10.65
CA THR A 165 6.29 5.14 -10.26
C THR A 165 6.90 5.21 -8.87
N ASP A 166 6.77 4.17 -8.11
CA ASP A 166 7.35 4.11 -6.76
C ASP A 166 8.88 4.07 -6.75
N ASN A 167 9.46 4.25 -5.55
CA ASN A 167 10.90 4.09 -5.32
C ASN A 167 11.42 2.78 -5.93
N PRO A 168 12.57 2.78 -6.62
CA PRO A 168 13.16 1.60 -7.24
C PRO A 168 13.43 0.43 -6.27
N GLY A 169 13.63 0.71 -4.99
CA GLY A 169 13.81 -0.33 -3.96
C GLY A 169 12.54 -1.10 -3.59
N LYS A 170 11.34 -0.67 -4.03
CA LYS A 170 10.10 -1.44 -3.84
C LYS A 170 10.00 -2.59 -4.85
N LEU A 171 9.50 -3.72 -4.41
CA LEU A 171 9.12 -4.85 -5.26
C LEU A 171 7.63 -4.80 -5.59
N VAL A 172 6.81 -4.73 -4.54
CA VAL A 172 5.36 -4.76 -4.63
C VAL A 172 4.74 -3.78 -3.64
N VAL A 173 3.52 -3.34 -3.95
CA VAL A 173 2.70 -2.49 -3.09
C VAL A 173 1.31 -3.08 -2.99
N PHE A 174 0.78 -3.11 -1.77
CA PHE A 174 -0.58 -3.50 -1.44
C PHE A 174 -1.25 -2.32 -0.74
N LEU A 175 -2.39 -1.88 -1.23
CA LEU A 175 -3.19 -0.79 -0.69
C LEU A 175 -4.51 -1.38 -0.21
N ILE A 176 -4.69 -1.45 1.10
CA ILE A 176 -5.89 -2.00 1.73
C ILE A 176 -6.71 -0.82 2.23
N TYR A 177 -7.94 -0.68 1.71
CA TYR A 177 -8.82 0.43 2.05
C TYR A 177 -9.69 0.10 3.25
N PHE A 178 -9.84 1.05 4.18
CA PHE A 178 -10.60 0.88 5.41
C PHE A 178 -11.86 1.76 5.47
N ASP A 179 -12.08 2.53 4.43
CA ASP A 179 -13.26 3.36 4.26
C ASP A 179 -13.88 3.12 2.88
N SER A 180 -15.08 3.61 2.65
CA SER A 180 -15.77 3.46 1.37
C SER A 180 -16.57 4.69 1.00
N ASP A 181 -16.83 4.82 -0.28
CA ASP A 181 -17.64 5.86 -0.90
C ASP A 181 -19.06 5.37 -1.25
N GLU A 182 -19.55 4.33 -0.56
CA GLU A 182 -20.79 3.63 -0.91
C GLU A 182 -22.01 4.56 -1.05
N ASP A 183 -22.01 5.71 -0.35
CA ASP A 183 -23.10 6.68 -0.39
C ASP A 183 -23.01 7.70 -1.53
N SER A 184 -21.96 7.69 -2.36
CA SER A 184 -21.75 8.79 -3.33
C SER A 184 -22.44 8.62 -4.67
N GLY A 185 -22.81 7.41 -5.07
CA GLY A 185 -23.47 7.12 -6.37
C GLY A 185 -22.66 7.55 -7.61
N LYS A 186 -21.45 8.08 -7.41
CA LYS A 186 -20.54 8.61 -8.44
C LYS A 186 -19.32 7.70 -8.59
N SER A 187 -18.72 7.72 -9.79
CA SER A 187 -17.43 7.07 -10.02
C SER A 187 -16.42 7.51 -8.96
N ASN A 188 -15.92 6.55 -8.21
CA ASN A 188 -15.17 6.76 -6.98
C ASN A 188 -13.78 7.37 -7.23
N PRO A 189 -13.57 8.69 -7.04
CA PRO A 189 -12.28 9.34 -7.29
C PRO A 189 -11.25 9.08 -6.19
N MET A 190 -11.61 8.43 -5.08
CA MET A 190 -10.71 8.21 -3.93
C MET A 190 -9.85 6.95 -4.05
N GLY A 191 -10.13 6.08 -5.01
CA GLY A 191 -9.28 4.94 -5.32
C GLY A 191 -7.93 5.36 -5.89
N THR A 192 -7.00 4.45 -5.91
CA THR A 192 -5.71 4.66 -6.59
C THR A 192 -5.94 4.65 -8.09
N SER A 193 -5.62 5.76 -8.74
CA SER A 193 -5.71 5.88 -10.20
C SER A 193 -4.49 5.29 -10.89
N VAL A 194 -4.72 4.66 -12.03
CA VAL A 194 -3.70 4.02 -12.86
C VAL A 194 -3.62 4.76 -14.20
N TYR A 195 -2.39 5.01 -14.64
CA TYR A 195 -2.12 5.87 -15.79
C TYR A 195 -1.22 5.23 -16.82
N VAL A 196 -1.34 5.73 -18.06
CA VAL A 196 -0.36 5.53 -19.13
C VAL A 196 0.15 6.89 -19.61
N PRO A 197 1.44 7.05 -19.92
CA PRO A 197 1.96 8.32 -20.39
C PRO A 197 1.43 8.64 -21.80
N VAL A 198 1.19 9.92 -22.07
CA VAL A 198 0.86 10.43 -23.42
C VAL A 198 2.02 10.17 -24.37
N LYS A 199 3.24 10.38 -23.87
CA LYS A 199 4.45 10.13 -24.65
C LYS A 199 4.73 8.63 -24.71
N GLU A 200 4.65 8.06 -25.91
CA GLU A 200 4.92 6.65 -26.16
C GLU A 200 6.32 6.24 -25.66
N GLY A 201 6.40 5.05 -25.03
CA GLY A 201 7.66 4.51 -24.51
C GLY A 201 8.24 5.22 -23.29
N PHE A 202 7.58 6.27 -22.77
CA PHE A 202 8.05 6.94 -21.55
C PHE A 202 8.06 6.02 -20.35
N LYS A 203 9.18 6.00 -19.63
CA LYS A 203 9.40 5.21 -18.42
C LYS A 203 10.02 6.09 -17.34
N CYS A 204 9.75 5.77 -16.08
CA CYS A 204 10.34 6.49 -14.95
C CYS A 204 10.99 5.52 -13.97
N GLU A 205 12.27 5.70 -13.69
CA GLU A 205 13.05 4.85 -12.78
C GLU A 205 13.14 5.40 -11.35
N LYS A 206 12.82 6.68 -11.16
CA LYS A 206 13.20 7.43 -9.95
C LYS A 206 12.07 7.76 -8.98
N GLY A 207 10.85 7.32 -9.21
CA GLY A 207 9.71 7.66 -8.31
C GLY A 207 9.34 9.16 -8.32
N VAL A 208 9.61 9.88 -9.42
CA VAL A 208 9.27 11.28 -9.58
C VAL A 208 7.78 11.43 -9.86
N HIS A 209 7.14 12.44 -9.27
CA HIS A 209 5.75 12.78 -9.54
C HIS A 209 5.65 13.68 -10.77
N HIS A 210 4.69 13.38 -11.63
CA HIS A 210 4.44 14.09 -12.89
C HIS A 210 3.09 14.82 -12.84
N LYS A 211 2.88 15.74 -13.78
CA LYS A 211 1.58 16.39 -13.97
C LYS A 211 0.59 15.40 -14.59
N HIS A 212 -0.68 15.52 -14.23
CA HIS A 212 -1.74 14.67 -14.78
C HIS A 212 -1.88 14.85 -16.30
N ASP A 213 -1.67 16.06 -16.81
CA ASP A 213 -1.78 16.39 -18.25
C ASP A 213 -0.85 15.59 -19.16
N ASP A 214 0.24 15.05 -18.61
CA ASP A 214 1.20 14.21 -19.34
C ASP A 214 0.76 12.73 -19.41
N PHE A 215 -0.42 12.39 -18.85
CA PHE A 215 -0.88 11.01 -18.71
C PHE A 215 -2.36 10.86 -19.04
N PHE A 216 -2.72 9.69 -19.58
CA PHE A 216 -4.09 9.22 -19.66
C PHE A 216 -4.43 8.34 -18.45
N LYS A 217 -5.52 8.63 -17.75
CA LYS A 217 -6.06 7.74 -16.74
C LYS A 217 -6.73 6.54 -17.40
N VAL A 218 -6.30 5.34 -17.03
CA VAL A 218 -6.87 4.09 -17.54
C VAL A 218 -8.07 3.67 -16.70
N PHE A 219 -7.90 3.65 -15.37
CA PHE A 219 -8.96 3.36 -14.40
C PHE A 219 -8.57 3.87 -13.01
N SER A 220 -9.49 3.80 -12.07
CA SER A 220 -9.22 3.93 -10.63
C SER A 220 -9.64 2.67 -9.92
N ALA A 221 -8.81 2.19 -8.98
CA ALA A 221 -9.16 1.08 -8.11
C ALA A 221 -10.39 1.43 -7.27
N THR A 222 -11.21 0.44 -6.98
CA THR A 222 -12.43 0.62 -6.20
C THR A 222 -12.10 0.97 -4.75
N PHE A 223 -12.44 2.19 -4.32
CA PHE A 223 -12.29 2.62 -2.94
C PHE A 223 -13.47 2.11 -2.11
N LYS A 224 -13.35 0.88 -1.65
CA LYS A 224 -14.35 0.19 -0.85
C LYS A 224 -13.69 -0.44 0.36
N LYS A 225 -14.36 -0.36 1.50
CA LYS A 225 -13.88 -0.97 2.73
C LYS A 225 -13.53 -2.44 2.53
N ASN A 226 -12.35 -2.82 3.02
CA ASN A 226 -11.79 -4.16 2.90
C ASN A 226 -11.45 -4.62 1.46
N ASN A 227 -11.38 -3.68 0.51
CA ASN A 227 -10.76 -3.95 -0.79
C ASN A 227 -9.24 -3.80 -0.70
N ILE A 228 -8.55 -4.61 -1.49
CA ILE A 228 -7.12 -4.48 -1.73
C ILE A 228 -6.86 -4.22 -3.20
N PHE A 229 -6.04 -3.21 -3.49
CA PHE A 229 -5.42 -2.99 -4.79
C PHE A 229 -3.92 -3.22 -4.66
N SER A 230 -3.35 -4.03 -5.53
CA SER A 230 -1.92 -4.38 -5.47
C SER A 230 -1.27 -4.35 -6.83
N PHE A 231 0.01 -3.99 -6.86
CA PHE A 231 0.79 -3.97 -8.09
C PHE A 231 2.27 -4.26 -7.85
N CYS A 232 2.90 -4.81 -8.90
CA CYS A 232 4.35 -4.93 -8.97
C CYS A 232 4.95 -3.59 -9.42
N ARG A 233 5.95 -3.10 -8.70
CA ARG A 233 6.68 -1.90 -9.11
C ARG A 233 7.49 -2.19 -10.37
N THR A 234 7.24 -1.40 -11.41
CA THR A 234 7.98 -1.40 -12.68
C THR A 234 8.28 0.04 -13.11
N ASN A 235 9.09 0.24 -14.14
CA ASN A 235 9.39 1.58 -14.65
C ASN A 235 8.23 2.24 -15.41
N ASN A 236 7.10 1.53 -15.56
CA ASN A 236 5.86 2.02 -16.15
C ASN A 236 4.63 1.82 -15.25
N SER A 237 4.81 1.46 -13.98
CA SER A 237 3.70 1.32 -13.02
C SER A 237 3.21 2.69 -12.51
N PHE A 238 2.78 3.55 -13.45
CA PHE A 238 2.30 4.88 -13.11
C PHE A 238 0.95 4.83 -12.42
N HIS A 239 0.92 5.38 -11.23
CA HIS A 239 -0.28 5.46 -10.39
C HIS A 239 -0.28 6.77 -9.59
N GLY A 240 -1.42 7.10 -9.00
CA GLY A 240 -1.58 8.32 -8.22
C GLY A 240 -2.93 8.39 -7.52
N VAL A 241 -3.29 9.57 -7.04
CA VAL A 241 -4.58 9.86 -6.42
C VAL A 241 -5.11 11.16 -7.00
N GLU A 242 -6.31 11.12 -7.57
CA GLU A 242 -6.99 12.31 -8.11
C GLU A 242 -7.33 13.28 -6.99
N LYS A 243 -7.35 14.57 -7.31
CA LYS A 243 -7.79 15.59 -6.37
C LYS A 243 -9.30 15.50 -6.19
N VAL A 244 -9.74 15.30 -4.97
CA VAL A 244 -11.17 15.34 -4.63
C VAL A 244 -11.50 16.69 -4.02
N GLN A 245 -12.42 17.44 -4.64
CA GLN A 245 -12.69 18.84 -4.32
C GLN A 245 -14.03 19.09 -3.62
N GLU A 246 -15.01 18.21 -3.75
CA GLU A 246 -16.42 18.59 -3.52
C GLU A 246 -16.95 18.37 -2.10
N ARG A 247 -16.19 17.73 -1.21
CA ARG A 247 -16.62 17.46 0.19
C ARG A 247 -15.44 17.19 1.11
N PRO A 248 -15.63 17.32 2.43
CA PRO A 248 -14.65 16.82 3.40
C PRO A 248 -14.40 15.33 3.16
N ILE A 249 -13.13 14.95 3.02
CA ILE A 249 -12.73 13.58 2.75
C ILE A 249 -11.82 13.10 3.84
N GLU A 250 -12.07 11.88 4.27
CA GLU A 250 -11.14 11.06 5.01
C GLU A 250 -10.91 9.78 4.22
N ARG A 251 -9.68 9.53 3.82
CA ARG A 251 -9.29 8.31 3.13
C ARG A 251 -8.32 7.53 4.01
N LYS A 252 -8.83 6.44 4.59
CA LYS A 252 -8.10 5.57 5.52
C LYS A 252 -7.64 4.31 4.81
N LEU A 253 -6.35 4.05 4.82
CA LEU A 253 -5.81 2.83 4.21
C LEU A 253 -4.52 2.37 4.89
N LEU A 254 -4.20 1.09 4.70
CA LEU A 254 -2.87 0.55 4.95
C LEU A 254 -2.12 0.45 3.63
N GLN A 255 -0.97 1.08 3.55
CA GLN A 255 0.01 0.82 2.50
C GLN A 255 1.03 -0.19 3.01
N TYR A 256 1.01 -1.38 2.44
CA TYR A 256 2.01 -2.40 2.69
C TYR A 256 2.93 -2.49 1.48
N SER A 257 4.18 -2.10 1.66
CA SER A 257 5.21 -2.13 0.62
C SER A 257 6.28 -3.14 1.01
N ILE A 258 6.72 -3.97 0.07
CA ILE A 258 7.87 -4.86 0.29
C ILE A 258 9.04 -4.32 -0.53
N TYR A 259 10.11 -3.99 0.18
CA TYR A 259 11.37 -3.50 -0.37
C TYR A 259 12.40 -4.60 -0.45
N TYR A 260 13.44 -4.36 -1.24
CA TYR A 260 14.63 -5.18 -1.28
C TYR A 260 15.89 -4.33 -1.19
N GLY A 261 16.94 -4.90 -0.63
CA GLY A 261 18.28 -4.31 -0.58
C GLY A 261 19.32 -5.40 -0.79
N LEU A 262 20.44 -5.07 -1.38
CA LEU A 262 21.52 -6.04 -1.55
C LEU A 262 21.98 -6.58 -0.19
N LYS A 263 22.18 -7.89 -0.10
CA LYS A 263 22.90 -8.48 1.01
C LYS A 263 24.37 -8.07 0.90
N ASN A 264 24.95 -7.60 2.00
CA ASN A 264 26.41 -7.45 2.05
C ASN A 264 27.01 -8.84 1.83
N LYS A 265 27.84 -8.98 0.80
CA LYS A 265 28.66 -10.17 0.64
C LYS A 265 29.67 -10.16 1.80
N SER A 266 29.45 -11.04 2.77
CA SER A 266 30.45 -11.34 3.81
C SER A 266 31.70 -11.97 3.21
#